data_e09700e110275480ade62ea405777e99
#
_entry.id   e09700e110275480ade62ea405777e99
#
_cell.length_a   1.000
_cell.length_b   1.000
_cell.length_c   1.000
_cell.angle_alpha   90.00
_cell.angle_beta   90.00
_cell.angle_gamma   90.00
#
_symmetry.space_group_name_H-M   'P 1'
#
loop_
_entity.id
_entity.type
_entity.pdbx_description
1 polymer ?
#
loop_
_entity_poly.entity_id
_entity_poly.type
_entity_poly.pdbx_seq_one_letter_code
_entity_poly.pdbx_strand_id
1 'polypeptide(L)'
;MGLISRSIPTLLRGISQASDATKQPDHADIQDNADSNPVLGLTKRSGLEYVANISNTTLGNVHVQTINRDVDQRFISVFSNGNVRVFELDGTERTVQKPDGTTYLNTTTPRSDIKTVTVADFTFVVNKTVTTAMNSSDLSPGNITQAIIFVSQVSDKTTYSVTVDGVTVSDDTSSDSTLSTTQVATDLRTGLAAGLTGFTFQQNGPVVHIKKTDGSNFSIDGNDTQGNQDLVVVKDSIQRFSDLPTVSPHGYVVEVKGDDTTDFDNYYVRFVANNSTVDGTLEEGQWEECAESGIEFKFDYDTMPHILIRQSDGDFRFARVDGDTYTDLNTAGTYSQSGTTVTVTSANHGLSSSDSVQFDFTSGNAVDGTFTITVTNANTFTFTASGSLTTSGNVAFGKVNNSTLPKWGERTVGDLVSNPNPSFMGKKINNIFFYRSRLGVLADDNVILTTVSEFFQFFRETVLTVVDSDPIDVAASHTKVSILKHAIPMAEQLILFSDQTQFVLTSSSVLTLTPKTANIVVATEFESSDA
;
A
#
# COMPACT_ATOMS: atom_id res chain seq x y z
N MET A 1 -48.04 22.85 56.11
CA MET A 1 -46.74 22.27 55.60
C MET A 1 -45.70 23.34 55.84
N GLY A 2 -44.65 23.02 56.61
CA GLY A 2 -43.53 23.96 56.76
C GLY A 2 -42.73 24.04 55.44
N LEU A 3 -42.38 25.25 55.05
CA LEU A 3 -41.54 25.51 53.88
C LEU A 3 -40.11 25.00 54.22
N ILE A 4 -39.64 24.00 53.51
CA ILE A 4 -38.26 23.57 53.65
C ILE A 4 -37.42 24.35 52.62
N SER A 5 -36.61 25.27 53.11
CA SER A 5 -35.68 26.03 52.29
C SER A 5 -34.32 25.31 52.28
N ARG A 6 -33.81 25.05 51.11
CA ARG A 6 -32.45 24.49 50.93
C ARG A 6 -31.62 25.52 50.16
N SER A 7 -30.46 25.88 50.71
CA SER A 7 -29.53 26.77 50.01
C SER A 7 -28.45 25.93 49.35
N ILE A 8 -28.18 26.18 48.09
CA ILE A 8 -27.03 25.61 47.33
C ILE A 8 -26.02 26.74 47.20
N PRO A 9 -24.97 26.80 48.01
CA PRO A 9 -24.06 27.95 48.06
C PRO A 9 -23.20 28.11 46.81
N THR A 10 -22.85 27.01 46.13
CA THR A 10 -22.03 27.02 44.90
C THR A 10 -22.34 25.81 44.03
N LEU A 11 -22.21 25.96 42.71
CA LEU A 11 -22.29 24.83 41.74
C LEU A 11 -20.93 24.62 41.09
N LEU A 12 -19.90 24.48 41.93
CA LEU A 12 -18.49 24.43 41.48
C LEU A 12 -18.03 23.07 41.00
N ARG A 13 -18.72 22.01 41.41
CA ARG A 13 -18.29 20.63 41.11
C ARG A 13 -18.80 20.08 39.77
N GLY A 14 -19.53 20.92 39.01
CA GLY A 14 -20.05 20.54 37.70
C GLY A 14 -21.19 19.52 37.75
N ILE A 15 -21.29 18.70 36.71
CA ILE A 15 -22.35 17.69 36.56
C ILE A 15 -21.90 16.37 37.21
N SER A 16 -22.80 15.72 37.95
CA SER A 16 -22.57 14.37 38.50
C SER A 16 -23.64 13.41 38.00
N GLN A 17 -23.21 12.23 37.55
CA GLN A 17 -24.09 11.12 37.20
C GLN A 17 -24.38 10.18 38.40
N ALA A 18 -23.91 10.53 39.59
CA ALA A 18 -24.21 9.77 40.78
C ALA A 18 -25.73 9.79 41.07
N SER A 19 -26.23 8.72 41.69
CA SER A 19 -27.64 8.67 42.12
C SER A 19 -27.96 9.80 43.12
N ASP A 20 -29.20 10.25 43.17
CA ASP A 20 -29.65 11.33 44.04
C ASP A 20 -29.34 11.07 45.52
N ALA A 21 -29.24 9.80 45.91
CA ALA A 21 -28.89 9.41 47.29
C ALA A 21 -27.42 9.67 47.65
N THR A 22 -26.51 9.67 46.68
CA THR A 22 -25.05 9.80 46.88
C THR A 22 -24.50 11.11 46.33
N LYS A 23 -25.31 11.85 45.60
CA LYS A 23 -24.95 13.11 44.95
C LYS A 23 -24.71 14.21 45.98
N GLN A 24 -23.58 14.89 45.85
CA GLN A 24 -23.30 16.05 46.71
C GLN A 24 -24.20 17.24 46.33
N PRO A 25 -24.64 18.09 47.29
CA PRO A 25 -25.56 19.19 47.06
C PRO A 25 -25.05 20.27 46.11
N ASP A 26 -23.75 20.34 45.88
CA ASP A 26 -23.07 21.31 44.99
C ASP A 26 -22.79 20.80 43.59
N HIS A 27 -23.29 19.61 43.23
CA HIS A 27 -23.30 19.11 41.85
C HIS A 27 -24.60 19.46 41.15
N ALA A 28 -24.50 19.71 39.84
CA ALA A 28 -25.66 19.88 38.96
C ALA A 28 -26.05 18.55 38.28
N ASP A 29 -27.30 18.41 37.85
CA ASP A 29 -27.77 17.33 36.98
C ASP A 29 -27.50 17.64 35.52
N ILE A 30 -27.75 18.90 35.15
CA ILE A 30 -27.58 19.43 33.82
C ILE A 30 -26.96 20.82 33.95
N GLN A 31 -26.05 21.14 33.07
CA GLN A 31 -25.40 22.45 33.02
C GLN A 31 -25.34 22.92 31.56
N ASP A 32 -26.31 23.75 31.18
CA ASP A 32 -26.43 24.30 29.85
C ASP A 32 -25.92 25.74 29.80
N ASN A 33 -25.06 26.05 28.84
CA ASN A 33 -24.48 27.39 28.61
C ASN A 33 -23.84 28.03 29.84
N ALA A 34 -23.27 27.21 30.73
CA ALA A 34 -22.61 27.64 31.94
C ALA A 34 -21.30 26.89 32.16
N ASP A 35 -20.35 27.55 32.83
CA ASP A 35 -19.04 27.02 33.20
C ASP A 35 -18.87 27.08 34.71
N SER A 36 -18.47 25.98 35.34
CA SER A 36 -18.11 25.91 36.74
C SER A 36 -16.63 26.29 36.92
N ASN A 37 -16.40 27.47 37.46
CA ASN A 37 -15.08 28.02 37.70
C ASN A 37 -14.76 28.00 39.19
N PRO A 38 -13.64 27.43 39.66
CA PRO A 38 -13.27 27.35 41.08
C PRO A 38 -13.16 28.72 41.78
N VAL A 39 -12.87 29.78 41.01
CA VAL A 39 -12.68 31.15 41.54
C VAL A 39 -13.95 31.98 41.42
N LEU A 40 -14.63 31.91 40.29
CA LEU A 40 -15.76 32.78 39.96
C LEU A 40 -17.13 32.12 40.24
N GLY A 41 -17.16 30.85 40.57
CA GLY A 41 -18.40 30.11 40.72
C GLY A 41 -18.94 29.64 39.37
N LEU A 42 -20.27 29.46 39.30
CA LEU A 42 -20.98 29.18 38.05
C LEU A 42 -21.09 30.43 37.22
N THR A 43 -20.43 30.45 36.08
CA THR A 43 -20.40 31.57 35.14
C THR A 43 -21.12 31.23 33.85
N LYS A 44 -21.55 32.24 33.11
CA LYS A 44 -22.07 32.04 31.77
C LYS A 44 -20.94 31.58 30.85
N ARG A 45 -21.19 30.58 30.02
CA ARG A 45 -20.27 30.20 28.96
C ARG A 45 -19.90 31.40 28.09
N SER A 46 -18.63 31.52 27.72
CA SER A 46 -18.18 32.53 26.77
C SER A 46 -18.94 32.45 25.45
N GLY A 47 -19.20 33.60 24.85
CA GLY A 47 -19.83 33.66 23.52
C GLY A 47 -18.97 32.94 22.46
N LEU A 48 -19.62 32.54 21.38
CA LEU A 48 -18.90 32.11 20.17
C LEU A 48 -18.47 33.34 19.39
N GLU A 49 -17.26 33.35 18.94
CA GLU A 49 -16.74 34.33 18.00
C GLU A 49 -16.96 33.83 16.57
N TYR A 50 -17.48 34.69 15.70
CA TYR A 50 -17.58 34.37 14.28
C TYR A 50 -16.20 34.57 13.65
N VAL A 51 -15.71 33.52 12.98
CA VAL A 51 -14.41 33.56 12.27
C VAL A 51 -14.64 33.77 10.77
N ALA A 52 -15.30 32.84 10.10
CA ALA A 52 -15.49 32.91 8.66
C ALA A 52 -16.71 32.09 8.21
N ASN A 53 -17.22 32.44 7.02
CA ASN A 53 -18.21 31.63 6.31
C ASN A 53 -17.49 30.82 5.20
N ILE A 54 -17.39 29.51 5.38
CA ILE A 54 -16.71 28.60 4.44
C ILE A 54 -17.62 28.11 3.30
N SER A 55 -18.93 28.42 3.34
CA SER A 55 -19.88 28.03 2.30
C SER A 55 -21.09 28.96 2.26
N ASN A 56 -21.45 29.40 1.07
CA ASN A 56 -22.66 30.18 0.83
C ASN A 56 -23.95 29.34 0.80
N THR A 57 -23.83 28.03 0.89
CA THR A 57 -24.94 27.07 0.92
C THR A 57 -24.81 26.16 2.13
N THR A 58 -25.92 25.56 2.53
CA THR A 58 -25.90 24.55 3.60
C THR A 58 -25.00 23.39 3.20
N LEU A 59 -23.98 23.08 4.01
CA LEU A 59 -23.07 21.98 3.75
C LEU A 59 -23.75 20.60 3.79
N GLY A 60 -24.87 20.48 4.50
CA GLY A 60 -25.65 19.25 4.58
C GLY A 60 -24.90 18.13 5.33
N ASN A 61 -24.91 16.93 4.74
CA ASN A 61 -24.23 15.77 5.30
C ASN A 61 -22.77 15.78 4.87
N VAL A 62 -21.86 16.13 5.77
CA VAL A 62 -20.41 16.20 5.53
C VAL A 62 -19.66 15.51 6.67
N HIS A 63 -18.50 14.93 6.34
CA HIS A 63 -17.52 14.48 7.32
C HIS A 63 -16.48 15.58 7.52
N VAL A 64 -16.12 15.86 8.77
CA VAL A 64 -15.15 16.91 9.12
C VAL A 64 -14.02 16.28 9.93
N GLN A 65 -12.78 16.53 9.52
CA GLN A 65 -11.58 16.09 10.22
C GLN A 65 -10.69 17.29 10.53
N THR A 66 -10.22 17.38 11.76
CA THR A 66 -9.19 18.36 12.14
C THR A 66 -7.82 17.75 11.92
N ILE A 67 -6.97 18.45 11.20
CA ILE A 67 -5.56 18.10 10.98
C ILE A 67 -4.72 19.00 11.86
N ASN A 68 -4.09 18.44 12.90
CA ASN A 68 -3.22 19.17 13.83
C ASN A 68 -1.78 18.69 13.59
N ARG A 69 -0.99 19.43 12.86
CA ARG A 69 0.43 19.14 12.66
C ARG A 69 1.29 19.72 13.78
N ASP A 70 1.11 21.00 14.03
CA ASP A 70 1.78 21.76 15.10
C ASP A 70 0.90 22.93 15.55
N VAL A 71 1.46 23.86 16.32
CA VAL A 71 0.72 25.01 16.88
C VAL A 71 0.28 25.97 15.78
N ASP A 72 1.05 26.12 14.71
CA ASP A 72 0.83 27.09 13.64
C ASP A 72 0.15 26.46 12.42
N GLN A 73 0.21 25.14 12.29
CA GLN A 73 -0.29 24.40 11.14
C GLN A 73 -1.47 23.48 11.52
N ARG A 74 -2.64 24.08 11.57
CA ARG A 74 -3.90 23.43 11.88
C ARG A 74 -4.90 23.69 10.77
N PHE A 75 -5.53 22.61 10.31
CA PHE A 75 -6.48 22.68 9.21
C PHE A 75 -7.75 21.92 9.54
N ILE A 76 -8.82 22.28 8.85
CA ILE A 76 -10.11 21.59 8.88
C ILE A 76 -10.37 21.05 7.48
N SER A 77 -10.38 19.75 7.32
CA SER A 77 -10.80 19.10 6.06
C SER A 77 -12.29 18.76 6.12
N VAL A 78 -12.99 19.07 5.05
CA VAL A 78 -14.44 18.86 4.88
C VAL A 78 -14.66 17.97 3.68
N PHE A 79 -15.17 16.76 3.94
CA PHE A 79 -15.50 15.78 2.91
C PHE A 79 -17.00 15.80 2.66
N SER A 80 -17.38 16.00 1.42
CA SER A 80 -18.76 15.97 0.94
C SER A 80 -18.91 14.90 -0.15
N ASN A 81 -20.13 14.73 -0.67
CA ASN A 81 -20.33 13.79 -1.79
C ASN A 81 -19.45 14.16 -2.98
N GLY A 82 -18.50 13.32 -3.29
CA GLY A 82 -17.57 13.48 -4.42
C GLY A 82 -16.62 14.69 -4.31
N ASN A 83 -16.38 15.25 -3.10
CA ASN A 83 -15.46 16.38 -2.98
C ASN A 83 -14.78 16.45 -1.60
N VAL A 84 -13.60 17.07 -1.57
CA VAL A 84 -12.85 17.42 -0.36
C VAL A 84 -12.36 18.86 -0.47
N ARG A 85 -12.49 19.61 0.62
CA ARG A 85 -12.00 20.99 0.78
C ARG A 85 -11.22 21.09 2.09
N VAL A 86 -10.20 21.92 2.12
CA VAL A 86 -9.36 22.14 3.32
C VAL A 86 -9.33 23.62 3.64
N PHE A 87 -9.44 23.95 4.92
CA PHE A 87 -9.45 25.31 5.42
C PHE A 87 -8.44 25.47 6.55
N GLU A 88 -7.83 26.62 6.63
CA GLU A 88 -7.15 27.08 7.85
C GLU A 88 -8.18 27.43 8.94
N LEU A 89 -7.71 27.63 10.17
CA LEU A 89 -8.60 27.98 11.28
C LEU A 89 -9.23 29.37 11.14
N ASP A 90 -8.67 30.24 10.32
CA ASP A 90 -9.24 31.57 9.99
C ASP A 90 -10.29 31.52 8.86
N GLY A 91 -10.51 30.33 8.28
CA GLY A 91 -11.45 30.11 7.19
C GLY A 91 -10.83 30.25 5.79
N THR A 92 -9.54 30.54 5.68
CA THR A 92 -8.85 30.57 4.38
C THR A 92 -8.85 29.18 3.77
N GLU A 93 -9.34 29.05 2.55
CA GLU A 93 -9.35 27.79 1.82
C GLU A 93 -8.00 27.53 1.18
N ARG A 94 -7.47 26.31 1.38
CA ARG A 94 -6.29 25.80 0.72
C ARG A 94 -6.67 25.03 -0.53
N THR A 95 -5.85 25.10 -1.55
CA THR A 95 -6.05 24.32 -2.77
C THR A 95 -5.91 22.83 -2.47
N VAL A 96 -6.78 22.00 -3.05
CA VAL A 96 -6.68 20.54 -3.01
C VAL A 96 -6.57 20.03 -4.44
N GLN A 97 -5.39 19.58 -4.82
CA GLN A 97 -5.16 18.91 -6.10
C GLN A 97 -5.80 17.51 -6.06
N LYS A 98 -6.43 17.09 -7.15
CA LYS A 98 -7.20 15.84 -7.26
C LYS A 98 -6.91 15.14 -8.58
N PRO A 99 -5.66 14.70 -8.83
CA PRO A 99 -5.25 14.16 -10.12
C PRO A 99 -6.02 12.90 -10.51
N ASP A 100 -6.37 12.05 -9.54
CA ASP A 100 -7.14 10.82 -9.74
C ASP A 100 -8.66 11.04 -9.68
N GLY A 101 -9.09 12.31 -9.63
CA GLY A 101 -10.48 12.68 -9.40
C GLY A 101 -10.94 12.44 -7.96
N THR A 102 -12.24 12.40 -7.76
CA THR A 102 -12.85 12.27 -6.43
C THR A 102 -13.92 11.18 -6.36
N THR A 103 -13.94 10.28 -7.32
CA THR A 103 -14.94 9.18 -7.40
C THR A 103 -14.95 8.33 -6.14
N TYR A 104 -13.79 8.11 -5.52
CA TYR A 104 -13.68 7.40 -4.24
C TYR A 104 -14.49 8.04 -3.11
N LEU A 105 -14.77 9.36 -3.15
CA LEU A 105 -15.54 10.10 -2.16
C LEU A 105 -17.07 10.10 -2.42
N ASN A 106 -17.53 9.42 -3.48
CA ASN A 106 -18.96 9.40 -3.82
C ASN A 106 -19.75 8.62 -2.77
N THR A 107 -20.57 9.35 -2.01
CA THR A 107 -21.56 8.81 -1.08
C THR A 107 -22.57 9.87 -0.72
N THR A 108 -23.83 9.50 -0.53
CA THR A 108 -24.90 10.43 -0.11
C THR A 108 -24.84 10.76 1.37
N THR A 109 -24.09 10.00 2.17
CA THR A 109 -23.96 10.12 3.62
C THR A 109 -22.51 10.22 4.09
N PRO A 110 -21.71 11.21 3.62
CA PRO A 110 -20.31 11.34 3.96
C PRO A 110 -20.02 11.31 5.47
N ARG A 111 -20.89 11.88 6.29
CA ARG A 111 -20.73 11.92 7.75
C ARG A 111 -20.61 10.53 8.39
N SER A 112 -21.35 9.56 7.90
CA SER A 112 -21.34 8.18 8.40
C SER A 112 -20.36 7.30 7.63
N ASP A 113 -20.20 7.56 6.33
CA ASP A 113 -19.52 6.64 5.42
C ASP A 113 -18.02 6.94 5.23
N ILE A 114 -17.62 8.21 5.40
CA ILE A 114 -16.20 8.57 5.37
C ILE A 114 -15.62 8.45 6.77
N LYS A 115 -14.47 7.77 6.86
CA LYS A 115 -13.66 7.69 8.08
C LYS A 115 -12.24 8.15 7.75
N THR A 116 -11.64 8.87 8.68
CA THR A 116 -10.32 9.45 8.47
C THR A 116 -9.45 9.29 9.71
N VAL A 117 -8.16 9.15 9.49
CA VAL A 117 -7.14 9.24 10.53
C VAL A 117 -5.94 10.00 9.98
N THR A 118 -5.41 10.95 10.75
CA THR A 118 -4.21 11.69 10.38
C THR A 118 -3.01 11.13 11.12
N VAL A 119 -1.97 10.77 10.37
CA VAL A 119 -0.68 10.29 10.87
C VAL A 119 0.42 11.07 10.14
N ALA A 120 1.19 11.85 10.86
CA ALA A 120 2.18 12.76 10.29
C ALA A 120 1.54 13.69 9.21
N ASP A 121 2.06 13.69 7.99
CA ASP A 121 1.55 14.51 6.88
C ASP A 121 0.44 13.82 6.07
N PHE A 122 0.08 12.57 6.41
CA PHE A 122 -0.95 11.80 5.72
C PHE A 122 -2.26 11.81 6.50
N THR A 123 -3.33 12.20 5.86
CA THR A 123 -4.69 11.89 6.34
C THR A 123 -5.25 10.76 5.48
N PHE A 124 -5.30 9.57 6.03
CA PHE A 124 -5.91 8.41 5.38
C PHE A 124 -7.42 8.57 5.36
N VAL A 125 -8.02 8.26 4.23
CA VAL A 125 -9.45 8.42 3.96
C VAL A 125 -10.04 7.09 3.53
N VAL A 126 -11.00 6.60 4.27
CA VAL A 126 -11.77 5.39 3.97
C VAL A 126 -13.19 5.78 3.59
N ASN A 127 -13.69 5.24 2.49
CA ASN A 127 -15.10 5.23 2.16
C ASN A 127 -15.67 3.83 2.47
N LYS A 128 -16.50 3.72 3.50
CA LYS A 128 -17.14 2.47 3.96
C LYS A 128 -18.06 1.82 2.93
N THR A 129 -18.41 2.51 1.84
CA THR A 129 -19.27 1.95 0.80
C THR A 129 -18.48 1.18 -0.25
N VAL A 130 -17.16 1.38 -0.33
CA VAL A 130 -16.28 0.73 -1.27
C VAL A 130 -15.86 -0.64 -0.75
N THR A 131 -15.94 -1.66 -1.60
CA THR A 131 -15.43 -3.00 -1.32
C THR A 131 -14.00 -3.10 -1.85
N THR A 132 -13.07 -3.49 -1.00
CA THR A 132 -11.65 -3.62 -1.37
C THR A 132 -11.41 -4.83 -2.26
N ALA A 133 -10.45 -4.74 -3.16
CA ALA A 133 -10.09 -5.82 -4.08
C ALA A 133 -8.58 -5.91 -4.32
N MET A 134 -8.12 -7.10 -4.71
CA MET A 134 -6.81 -7.27 -5.32
C MET A 134 -6.88 -6.91 -6.81
N ASN A 135 -5.77 -6.53 -7.41
CA ASN A 135 -5.66 -6.32 -8.85
C ASN A 135 -5.52 -7.66 -9.57
N SER A 136 -6.61 -8.14 -10.17
CA SER A 136 -6.64 -9.41 -10.89
C SER A 136 -6.04 -9.35 -12.30
N SER A 137 -5.71 -8.16 -12.80
CA SER A 137 -5.14 -7.97 -14.14
C SER A 137 -3.62 -8.07 -14.16
N ASP A 138 -2.99 -8.07 -13.00
CA ASP A 138 -1.53 -8.06 -12.86
C ASP A 138 -1.12 -9.14 -11.86
N LEU A 139 -0.64 -10.25 -12.40
CA LEU A 139 -0.25 -11.42 -11.63
C LEU A 139 1.27 -11.51 -11.51
N SER A 140 1.75 -12.15 -10.46
CA SER A 140 3.17 -12.43 -10.28
C SER A 140 3.75 -13.22 -11.45
N PRO A 141 5.01 -12.97 -11.89
CA PRO A 141 5.62 -13.66 -13.04
C PRO A 141 5.63 -15.17 -12.90
N GLY A 142 5.44 -15.90 -14.02
CA GLY A 142 5.41 -17.35 -14.07
C GLY A 142 6.48 -17.93 -15.00
N ASN A 143 6.83 -19.22 -14.79
CA ASN A 143 7.91 -19.92 -15.52
C ASN A 143 7.45 -21.12 -16.34
N ILE A 144 6.17 -21.33 -16.54
CA ILE A 144 5.66 -22.56 -17.19
C ILE A 144 6.29 -22.87 -18.57
N THR A 145 6.86 -21.85 -19.21
CA THR A 145 7.45 -21.92 -20.55
C THR A 145 8.95 -22.16 -20.56
N GLN A 146 9.60 -22.31 -19.40
CA GLN A 146 11.06 -22.40 -19.32
C GLN A 146 11.54 -23.40 -18.25
N ALA A 147 12.78 -23.88 -18.41
CA ALA A 147 13.41 -24.79 -17.46
C ALA A 147 14.94 -24.56 -17.46
N ILE A 148 15.58 -25.04 -16.41
CA ILE A 148 17.03 -25.04 -16.22
C ILE A 148 17.51 -26.49 -16.18
N ILE A 149 18.58 -26.79 -16.92
CA ILE A 149 19.32 -28.03 -16.85
C ILE A 149 20.70 -27.68 -16.28
N PHE A 150 21.05 -28.27 -15.15
CA PHE A 150 22.29 -28.00 -14.44
C PHE A 150 23.08 -29.29 -14.20
N VAL A 151 24.25 -29.39 -14.81
CA VAL A 151 25.19 -30.46 -14.54
C VAL A 151 26.08 -30.04 -13.36
N SER A 152 25.66 -30.45 -12.15
CA SER A 152 26.32 -30.04 -10.90
C SER A 152 27.68 -30.70 -10.70
N GLN A 153 27.79 -31.94 -11.17
CA GLN A 153 29.01 -32.74 -11.11
C GLN A 153 29.09 -33.62 -12.35
N VAL A 154 30.31 -34.07 -12.71
CA VAL A 154 30.51 -35.07 -13.75
C VAL A 154 31.29 -36.26 -13.20
N SER A 155 30.78 -37.45 -13.47
CA SER A 155 31.35 -38.72 -13.05
C SER A 155 31.78 -39.55 -14.27
N ASP A 156 32.83 -40.37 -14.11
CA ASP A 156 33.29 -41.32 -15.17
C ASP A 156 32.24 -42.43 -15.35
N LYS A 157 32.09 -42.89 -16.60
CA LYS A 157 31.14 -43.97 -16.96
C LYS A 157 29.69 -43.71 -16.55
N THR A 158 29.30 -42.49 -16.71
CA THR A 158 27.94 -42.03 -16.36
C THR A 158 27.22 -41.58 -17.62
N THR A 159 25.98 -42.01 -17.78
CA THR A 159 25.12 -41.52 -18.86
C THR A 159 24.20 -40.47 -18.29
N TYR A 160 24.30 -39.23 -18.81
CA TYR A 160 23.43 -38.10 -18.54
C TYR A 160 22.36 -38.03 -19.61
N SER A 161 21.10 -37.93 -19.24
CA SER A 161 19.99 -37.85 -20.21
C SER A 161 18.96 -36.81 -19.81
N VAL A 162 18.43 -36.08 -20.79
CA VAL A 162 17.34 -35.15 -20.62
C VAL A 162 16.25 -35.44 -21.65
N THR A 163 15.03 -35.53 -21.20
CA THR A 163 13.83 -35.73 -22.02
C THR A 163 12.96 -34.47 -21.99
N VAL A 164 12.70 -33.88 -23.16
CA VAL A 164 11.83 -32.69 -23.31
C VAL A 164 10.74 -33.01 -24.32
N ASP A 165 9.46 -32.89 -23.93
CA ASP A 165 8.27 -33.20 -24.76
C ASP A 165 8.41 -34.56 -25.49
N GLY A 166 9.01 -35.57 -24.82
CA GLY A 166 9.22 -36.92 -25.36
C GLY A 166 10.48 -37.08 -26.24
N VAL A 167 11.25 -36.03 -26.48
CA VAL A 167 12.56 -36.12 -27.16
C VAL A 167 13.63 -36.32 -26.11
N THR A 168 14.30 -37.47 -26.12
CA THR A 168 15.39 -37.80 -25.20
C THR A 168 16.76 -37.60 -25.88
N VAL A 169 17.64 -36.89 -25.18
CA VAL A 169 19.06 -36.73 -25.56
C VAL A 169 19.92 -37.24 -24.43
N SER A 170 20.98 -37.96 -24.75
CA SER A 170 21.91 -38.47 -23.77
C SER A 170 23.36 -38.23 -24.17
N ASP A 171 24.19 -38.09 -23.17
CA ASP A 171 25.64 -38.01 -23.25
C ASP A 171 26.25 -39.07 -22.32
N ASP A 172 27.27 -39.80 -22.81
CA ASP A 172 27.93 -40.92 -22.10
C ASP A 172 29.42 -40.64 -21.93
N THR A 173 29.86 -40.46 -20.71
CA THR A 173 31.24 -40.10 -20.36
C THR A 173 32.21 -41.27 -20.36
N SER A 174 31.80 -42.50 -20.73
CA SER A 174 32.61 -43.73 -20.68
C SER A 174 33.85 -43.67 -21.57
N SER A 175 33.84 -42.85 -22.62
CA SER A 175 34.95 -42.72 -23.58
C SER A 175 35.66 -41.35 -23.46
N ASP A 176 35.28 -40.53 -22.52
CA ASP A 176 35.80 -39.17 -22.39
C ASP A 176 37.21 -39.16 -21.82
N SER A 177 38.13 -38.49 -22.52
CA SER A 177 39.51 -38.31 -22.05
C SER A 177 39.62 -37.20 -20.97
N THR A 178 38.61 -36.34 -20.87
CA THR A 178 38.56 -35.23 -19.92
C THR A 178 37.10 -35.05 -19.49
N LEU A 179 36.84 -35.14 -18.19
CA LEU A 179 35.51 -34.93 -17.63
C LEU A 179 35.24 -33.43 -17.40
N SER A 180 34.16 -32.92 -17.96
CA SER A 180 33.77 -31.50 -17.83
C SER A 180 32.28 -31.35 -17.77
N THR A 181 31.78 -30.75 -16.69
CA THR A 181 30.35 -30.42 -16.52
C THR A 181 29.83 -29.52 -17.65
N THR A 182 30.66 -28.57 -18.09
CA THR A 182 30.33 -27.68 -19.21
C THR A 182 30.24 -28.43 -20.54
N GLN A 183 31.09 -29.48 -20.77
CA GLN A 183 31.04 -30.27 -22.00
C GLN A 183 29.75 -31.10 -22.05
N VAL A 184 29.40 -31.82 -20.97
CA VAL A 184 28.14 -32.58 -20.87
C VAL A 184 26.92 -31.67 -21.10
N ALA A 185 26.91 -30.48 -20.48
CA ALA A 185 25.85 -29.50 -20.71
C ALA A 185 25.79 -29.03 -22.17
N THR A 186 26.93 -28.88 -22.84
CA THR A 186 27.00 -28.50 -24.26
C THR A 186 26.46 -29.59 -25.17
N ASP A 187 26.78 -30.86 -24.90
CA ASP A 187 26.37 -32.00 -25.71
C ASP A 187 24.87 -32.25 -25.56
N LEU A 188 24.32 -32.18 -24.32
CA LEU A 188 22.87 -32.20 -24.05
C LEU A 188 22.14 -31.04 -24.74
N ARG A 189 22.63 -29.80 -24.60
CA ARG A 189 22.06 -28.63 -25.29
C ARG A 189 22.06 -28.79 -26.80
N THR A 190 23.16 -29.26 -27.38
CA THR A 190 23.30 -29.42 -28.84
C THR A 190 22.35 -30.48 -29.37
N GLY A 191 22.24 -31.61 -28.67
CA GLY A 191 21.28 -32.66 -29.03
C GLY A 191 19.83 -32.20 -28.93
N LEU A 192 19.46 -31.50 -27.84
CA LEU A 192 18.12 -30.97 -27.69
C LEU A 192 17.79 -29.92 -28.76
N ALA A 193 18.75 -29.03 -29.09
CA ALA A 193 18.54 -28.02 -30.14
C ALA A 193 18.38 -28.64 -31.54
N ALA A 194 18.97 -29.80 -31.78
CA ALA A 194 18.83 -30.56 -33.04
C ALA A 194 17.50 -31.33 -33.10
N GLY A 195 16.98 -31.79 -31.96
CA GLY A 195 15.75 -32.62 -31.87
C GLY A 195 14.46 -31.84 -31.65
N LEU A 196 14.52 -30.59 -31.15
CA LEU A 196 13.38 -29.80 -30.76
C LEU A 196 13.17 -28.59 -31.68
N THR A 197 11.90 -28.31 -32.02
CA THR A 197 11.50 -27.09 -32.73
C THR A 197 10.65 -26.22 -31.81
N GLY A 198 10.75 -24.90 -31.94
CA GLY A 198 9.97 -23.95 -31.11
C GLY A 198 10.57 -23.74 -29.71
N PHE A 199 11.84 -24.05 -29.51
CA PHE A 199 12.57 -23.78 -28.28
C PHE A 199 13.78 -22.88 -28.54
N THR A 200 14.16 -22.10 -27.54
CA THR A 200 15.43 -21.37 -27.49
C THR A 200 16.30 -21.92 -26.38
N PHE A 201 17.60 -21.87 -26.58
CA PHE A 201 18.59 -22.39 -25.65
C PHE A 201 19.66 -21.34 -25.39
N GLN A 202 19.95 -21.11 -24.12
CA GLN A 202 21.10 -20.33 -23.66
C GLN A 202 21.97 -21.23 -22.81
N GLN A 203 23.26 -20.98 -22.74
CA GLN A 203 24.18 -21.73 -21.90
C GLN A 203 25.23 -20.82 -21.28
N ASN A 204 25.49 -21.04 -20.00
CA ASN A 204 26.61 -20.42 -19.29
C ASN A 204 27.26 -21.49 -18.39
N GLY A 205 28.48 -21.91 -18.76
CA GLY A 205 29.13 -23.00 -18.07
C GLY A 205 28.31 -24.30 -18.08
N PRO A 206 28.09 -24.92 -16.91
CA PRO A 206 27.37 -26.19 -16.78
C PRO A 206 25.84 -26.01 -16.78
N VAL A 207 25.33 -24.79 -16.95
CA VAL A 207 23.90 -24.46 -16.90
C VAL A 207 23.37 -24.19 -18.29
N VAL A 208 22.28 -24.87 -18.66
CA VAL A 208 21.51 -24.65 -19.88
C VAL A 208 20.12 -24.14 -19.49
N HIS A 209 19.73 -23.01 -20.02
CA HIS A 209 18.35 -22.48 -19.96
C HIS A 209 17.62 -22.84 -21.25
N ILE A 210 16.46 -23.46 -21.12
CA ILE A 210 15.57 -23.82 -22.22
C ILE A 210 14.25 -23.06 -22.06
N LYS A 211 13.77 -22.47 -23.16
CA LYS A 211 12.50 -21.73 -23.19
C LYS A 211 11.70 -22.09 -24.44
N LYS A 212 10.41 -22.44 -24.27
CA LYS A 212 9.47 -22.67 -25.36
C LYS A 212 8.93 -21.33 -25.86
N THR A 213 8.97 -21.11 -27.17
CA THR A 213 8.74 -19.79 -27.77
C THR A 213 7.27 -19.44 -28.02
N ASP A 214 6.39 -20.45 -28.02
CA ASP A 214 4.95 -20.29 -28.27
C ASP A 214 4.14 -19.94 -26.99
N GLY A 215 4.81 -19.86 -25.85
CA GLY A 215 4.16 -19.56 -24.58
C GLY A 215 3.42 -20.74 -23.92
N SER A 216 3.46 -21.94 -24.53
CA SER A 216 2.84 -23.13 -23.95
C SER A 216 3.74 -23.85 -22.96
N ASN A 217 3.12 -24.61 -22.07
CA ASN A 217 3.82 -25.48 -21.13
C ASN A 217 4.50 -26.65 -21.88
N PHE A 218 5.52 -27.27 -21.29
CA PHE A 218 6.21 -28.44 -21.80
C PHE A 218 6.65 -29.36 -20.65
N SER A 219 6.89 -30.63 -20.96
CA SER A 219 7.44 -31.59 -20.01
C SER A 219 8.97 -31.63 -20.13
N ILE A 220 9.65 -31.76 -18.98
CA ILE A 220 11.10 -31.98 -18.93
C ILE A 220 11.41 -32.92 -17.76
N ASP A 221 12.34 -33.85 -18.01
CA ASP A 221 12.85 -34.76 -17.01
C ASP A 221 14.33 -35.01 -17.26
N GLY A 222 15.10 -35.20 -16.19
CA GLY A 222 16.54 -35.47 -16.23
C GLY A 222 16.88 -36.74 -15.47
N ASN A 223 17.80 -37.51 -16.00
CA ASN A 223 18.30 -38.72 -15.36
C ASN A 223 19.80 -38.84 -15.53
N ASP A 224 20.48 -39.25 -14.47
CA ASP A 224 21.85 -39.72 -14.52
C ASP A 224 21.93 -41.16 -13.95
N THR A 225 22.93 -41.93 -14.34
CA THR A 225 23.12 -43.31 -13.84
C THR A 225 23.75 -43.36 -12.45
N GLN A 226 23.92 -42.22 -11.78
CA GLN A 226 24.45 -42.05 -10.41
C GLN A 226 23.35 -41.76 -9.38
N GLY A 227 22.07 -41.97 -9.71
CA GLY A 227 20.94 -41.74 -8.81
C GLY A 227 20.41 -40.32 -8.84
N ASN A 228 20.53 -39.62 -9.94
CA ASN A 228 20.03 -38.27 -10.20
C ASN A 228 20.61 -37.21 -9.24
N GLN A 229 21.91 -37.31 -8.96
CA GLN A 229 22.62 -36.36 -8.09
C GLN A 229 23.53 -35.40 -8.86
N ASP A 230 23.99 -35.83 -10.02
CA ASP A 230 24.94 -35.08 -10.84
C ASP A 230 24.26 -34.19 -11.89
N LEU A 231 23.01 -34.54 -12.29
CA LEU A 231 22.17 -33.79 -13.22
C LEU A 231 20.91 -33.30 -12.56
N VAL A 232 20.77 -32.00 -12.40
CA VAL A 232 19.61 -31.34 -11.81
C VAL A 232 18.79 -30.67 -12.89
N VAL A 233 17.49 -31.00 -12.96
CA VAL A 233 16.54 -30.32 -13.85
C VAL A 233 15.57 -29.54 -12.98
N VAL A 234 15.51 -28.22 -13.18
CA VAL A 234 14.63 -27.31 -12.44
C VAL A 234 13.64 -26.69 -13.40
N LYS A 235 12.36 -26.87 -13.14
CA LYS A 235 11.30 -26.20 -13.89
C LYS A 235 10.43 -25.36 -12.95
N ASP A 236 9.50 -26.00 -12.25
CA ASP A 236 8.55 -25.31 -11.38
C ASP A 236 8.95 -25.42 -9.90
N SER A 237 9.59 -26.55 -9.52
CA SER A 237 9.96 -26.80 -8.13
C SER A 237 11.29 -27.58 -8.00
N ILE A 238 11.86 -27.50 -6.81
CA ILE A 238 13.03 -28.27 -6.39
C ILE A 238 12.88 -28.67 -4.93
N GLN A 239 13.48 -29.80 -4.54
CA GLN A 239 13.39 -30.31 -3.17
C GLN A 239 14.27 -29.51 -2.19
N ARG A 240 15.45 -29.08 -2.62
CA ARG A 240 16.42 -28.42 -1.75
C ARG A 240 16.93 -27.14 -2.39
N PHE A 241 16.99 -26.07 -1.62
CA PHE A 241 17.59 -24.82 -2.05
C PHE A 241 19.06 -24.95 -2.46
N SER A 242 19.83 -25.84 -1.78
CA SER A 242 21.25 -26.08 -2.07
C SER A 242 21.52 -26.66 -3.46
N ASP A 243 20.53 -27.22 -4.11
CA ASP A 243 20.66 -27.85 -5.42
C ASP A 243 20.45 -26.87 -6.57
N LEU A 244 20.07 -25.62 -6.23
CA LEU A 244 19.91 -24.53 -7.19
C LEU A 244 21.27 -24.01 -7.68
N PRO A 245 21.43 -23.78 -9.00
CA PRO A 245 22.68 -23.23 -9.54
C PRO A 245 22.86 -21.75 -9.18
N THR A 246 24.14 -21.33 -9.11
CA THR A 246 24.52 -19.91 -8.91
C THR A 246 24.50 -19.10 -10.22
N VAL A 247 24.20 -19.75 -11.33
CA VAL A 247 23.96 -19.15 -12.65
C VAL A 247 22.55 -19.52 -13.07
N SER A 248 21.71 -18.54 -13.35
CA SER A 248 20.32 -18.78 -13.76
C SER A 248 19.78 -17.59 -14.54
N PRO A 249 18.65 -17.70 -15.23
CA PRO A 249 18.01 -16.57 -15.87
C PRO A 249 17.48 -15.58 -14.84
N HIS A 250 17.76 -14.29 -15.02
CA HIS A 250 17.16 -13.25 -14.18
C HIS A 250 15.63 -13.37 -14.19
N GLY A 251 14.99 -13.22 -13.03
CA GLY A 251 13.54 -13.32 -12.88
C GLY A 251 13.00 -14.75 -12.82
N TYR A 252 13.82 -15.79 -12.90
CA TYR A 252 13.38 -17.18 -12.82
C TYR A 252 12.88 -17.50 -11.41
N VAL A 253 11.66 -18.04 -11.28
CA VAL A 253 11.01 -18.37 -10.00
C VAL A 253 10.94 -19.88 -9.80
N VAL A 254 11.24 -20.36 -8.61
CA VAL A 254 11.20 -21.79 -8.25
C VAL A 254 10.55 -21.95 -6.88
N GLU A 255 9.66 -22.93 -6.76
CA GLU A 255 9.19 -23.43 -5.47
C GLU A 255 10.27 -24.32 -4.84
N VAL A 256 10.70 -24.01 -3.64
CA VAL A 256 11.54 -24.87 -2.82
C VAL A 256 10.62 -25.65 -1.89
N LYS A 257 10.54 -26.96 -2.09
CA LYS A 257 9.72 -27.87 -1.25
C LYS A 257 10.49 -28.18 0.01
N GLY A 258 9.87 -27.93 1.14
CA GLY A 258 10.43 -28.26 2.44
C GLY A 258 10.38 -29.76 2.75
N ASP A 259 9.65 -30.14 3.79
CA ASP A 259 9.41 -31.54 4.12
C ASP A 259 8.29 -32.12 3.22
N ASP A 260 8.49 -33.32 2.67
CA ASP A 260 7.51 -34.02 1.83
C ASP A 260 6.13 -34.28 2.49
N THR A 261 5.98 -33.95 3.76
CA THR A 261 4.77 -34.27 4.54
C THR A 261 3.81 -33.11 4.70
N THR A 262 4.25 -31.87 4.48
CA THR A 262 3.39 -30.68 4.61
C THR A 262 3.83 -29.57 3.66
N ASP A 263 2.88 -28.92 3.00
CA ASP A 263 3.13 -27.74 2.16
C ASP A 263 3.43 -26.47 2.97
N PHE A 264 3.48 -26.55 4.31
CA PHE A 264 3.72 -25.40 5.19
C PHE A 264 5.15 -24.88 5.16
N ASP A 265 6.10 -25.71 4.73
CA ASP A 265 7.52 -25.35 4.67
C ASP A 265 7.94 -24.94 3.26
N ASN A 266 7.00 -24.95 2.29
CA ASN A 266 7.26 -24.53 0.93
C ASN A 266 7.41 -23.01 0.87
N TYR A 267 8.37 -22.55 0.08
CA TYR A 267 8.58 -21.14 -0.21
C TYR A 267 9.08 -20.95 -1.63
N TYR A 268 8.97 -19.74 -2.13
CA TYR A 268 9.34 -19.41 -3.50
C TYR A 268 10.58 -18.54 -3.53
N VAL A 269 11.47 -18.80 -4.49
CA VAL A 269 12.68 -18.01 -4.71
C VAL A 269 12.76 -17.58 -6.16
N ARG A 270 13.22 -16.35 -6.36
CA ARG A 270 13.48 -15.76 -7.66
C ARG A 270 14.98 -15.53 -7.82
N PHE A 271 15.51 -15.81 -9.00
CA PHE A 271 16.90 -15.52 -9.30
C PHE A 271 17.12 -14.04 -9.66
N VAL A 272 18.11 -13.43 -9.04
CA VAL A 272 18.53 -12.05 -9.27
C VAL A 272 19.97 -12.05 -9.79
N ALA A 273 20.13 -11.70 -11.07
CA ALA A 273 21.43 -11.62 -11.72
C ALA A 273 22.24 -10.41 -11.20
N ASN A 274 23.56 -10.57 -11.09
CA ASN A 274 24.42 -9.54 -10.52
C ASN A 274 24.53 -8.27 -11.38
N ASN A 275 24.48 -8.40 -12.72
CA ASN A 275 24.77 -7.31 -13.64
C ASN A 275 23.61 -6.99 -14.60
N SER A 276 22.50 -7.69 -14.52
CA SER A 276 21.35 -7.49 -15.39
C SER A 276 20.06 -7.40 -14.60
N THR A 277 19.16 -6.53 -15.06
CA THR A 277 17.77 -6.44 -14.60
C THR A 277 16.79 -6.91 -15.70
N VAL A 278 17.32 -7.46 -16.80
CA VAL A 278 16.52 -7.93 -17.94
C VAL A 278 16.15 -9.39 -17.72
N ASP A 279 14.86 -9.67 -17.64
CA ASP A 279 14.33 -11.03 -17.46
C ASP A 279 14.84 -12.01 -18.52
N GLY A 280 15.22 -13.20 -18.07
CA GLY A 280 15.75 -14.26 -18.91
C GLY A 280 17.25 -14.14 -19.26
N THR A 281 17.96 -13.12 -18.78
CA THR A 281 19.41 -13.03 -18.94
C THR A 281 20.10 -14.08 -18.07
N LEU A 282 20.87 -14.97 -18.69
CA LEU A 282 21.57 -16.08 -18.02
C LEU A 282 22.94 -15.62 -17.51
N GLU A 283 23.05 -15.31 -16.24
CA GLU A 283 24.26 -14.79 -15.58
C GLU A 283 24.48 -15.41 -14.19
N GLU A 284 25.57 -15.06 -13.55
CA GLU A 284 25.79 -15.30 -12.12
C GLU A 284 24.91 -14.36 -11.27
N GLY A 285 24.43 -14.86 -10.14
CA GLY A 285 23.59 -14.10 -9.24
C GLY A 285 23.26 -14.86 -7.97
N GLN A 286 22.15 -14.48 -7.36
CA GLN A 286 21.65 -15.06 -6.11
C GLN A 286 20.15 -15.33 -6.19
N TRP A 287 19.70 -16.28 -5.37
CA TRP A 287 18.30 -16.59 -5.19
C TRP A 287 17.75 -15.80 -4.00
N GLU A 288 16.65 -15.08 -4.20
CA GLU A 288 15.97 -14.30 -3.18
C GLU A 288 14.54 -14.81 -3.01
N GLU A 289 14.01 -14.75 -1.79
CA GLU A 289 12.62 -15.10 -1.50
C GLU A 289 11.67 -14.22 -2.32
N CYS A 290 10.62 -14.83 -2.87
CA CYS A 290 9.65 -14.13 -3.71
C CYS A 290 8.22 -14.69 -3.54
N ALA A 291 7.25 -14.04 -4.18
CA ALA A 291 5.89 -14.56 -4.24
C ALA A 291 5.74 -15.70 -5.26
N GLU A 292 4.78 -16.60 -4.99
CA GLU A 292 4.35 -17.63 -5.92
C GLU A 292 4.01 -17.04 -7.30
N SER A 293 4.33 -17.78 -8.36
CA SER A 293 4.00 -17.39 -9.73
C SER A 293 2.50 -17.46 -10.03
N GLY A 294 1.97 -16.46 -10.72
CA GLY A 294 0.59 -16.48 -11.23
C GLY A 294 -0.48 -16.13 -10.21
N ILE A 295 -0.14 -15.56 -9.06
CA ILE A 295 -1.10 -15.09 -8.05
C ILE A 295 -1.23 -13.56 -8.06
N GLU A 296 -2.35 -13.06 -7.55
CA GLU A 296 -2.54 -11.64 -7.29
C GLU A 296 -1.58 -11.18 -6.19
N PHE A 297 -0.79 -10.16 -6.46
CA PHE A 297 0.26 -9.71 -5.53
C PHE A 297 0.13 -8.26 -5.09
N LYS A 298 -0.71 -7.46 -5.75
CA LYS A 298 -0.96 -6.06 -5.38
C LYS A 298 -2.44 -5.75 -5.27
N PHE A 299 -2.74 -4.70 -4.50
CA PHE A 299 -4.10 -4.21 -4.35
C PHE A 299 -4.60 -3.50 -5.61
N ASP A 300 -5.91 -3.48 -5.80
CA ASP A 300 -6.57 -2.52 -6.69
C ASP A 300 -6.65 -1.17 -5.96
N TYR A 301 -5.76 -0.25 -6.32
CA TYR A 301 -5.58 1.03 -5.63
C TYR A 301 -6.82 1.93 -5.67
N ASP A 302 -7.72 1.75 -6.65
CA ASP A 302 -8.99 2.48 -6.72
C ASP A 302 -9.96 2.08 -5.60
N THR A 303 -9.78 0.90 -5.02
CA THR A 303 -10.63 0.33 -3.96
C THR A 303 -10.03 0.51 -2.56
N MET A 304 -8.75 0.81 -2.48
CA MET A 304 -8.03 0.97 -1.21
C MET A 304 -8.21 2.39 -0.63
N PRO A 305 -7.97 2.59 0.67
CA PRO A 305 -7.99 3.91 1.27
C PRO A 305 -7.09 4.89 0.50
N HIS A 306 -7.63 6.08 0.24
CA HIS A 306 -6.89 7.18 -0.37
C HIS A 306 -6.23 8.05 0.70
N ILE A 307 -5.37 8.95 0.30
CA ILE A 307 -4.72 9.91 1.20
C ILE A 307 -5.02 11.36 0.81
N LEU A 308 -5.14 12.20 1.83
CA LEU A 308 -5.01 13.64 1.70
C LEU A 308 -3.66 14.02 2.30
N ILE A 309 -2.71 14.43 1.47
CA ILE A 309 -1.35 14.77 1.85
C ILE A 309 -1.13 16.28 1.77
N ARG A 310 -0.46 16.85 2.76
CA ARG A 310 -0.01 18.22 2.72
C ARG A 310 1.28 18.32 1.89
N GLN A 311 1.29 19.25 0.95
CA GLN A 311 2.43 19.51 0.08
C GLN A 311 3.39 20.56 0.71
N SER A 312 4.58 20.68 0.16
CA SER A 312 5.62 21.58 0.67
C SER A 312 5.24 23.06 0.58
N ASP A 313 4.37 23.43 -0.35
CA ASP A 313 3.85 24.79 -0.56
C ASP A 313 2.71 25.17 0.41
N GLY A 314 2.22 24.22 1.19
CA GLY A 314 1.13 24.40 2.14
C GLY A 314 -0.26 24.04 1.59
N ASP A 315 -0.39 23.70 0.33
CA ASP A 315 -1.59 23.16 -0.28
C ASP A 315 -1.70 21.64 -0.05
N PHE A 316 -2.75 21.04 -0.55
CA PHE A 316 -3.05 19.63 -0.32
C PHE A 316 -3.23 18.87 -1.63
N ARG A 317 -3.00 17.57 -1.57
CA ARG A 317 -3.28 16.63 -2.65
C ARG A 317 -4.14 15.49 -2.10
N PHE A 318 -5.26 15.21 -2.77
CA PHE A 318 -6.06 14.00 -2.56
C PHE A 318 -5.76 13.03 -3.68
N ALA A 319 -5.21 11.86 -3.35
CA ALA A 319 -4.70 10.91 -4.34
C ALA A 319 -4.84 9.46 -3.86
N ARG A 320 -4.72 8.55 -4.81
CA ARG A 320 -4.50 7.12 -4.56
C ARG A 320 -3.11 6.91 -3.94
N VAL A 321 -2.91 5.72 -3.39
CA VAL A 321 -1.63 5.29 -2.80
C VAL A 321 -1.02 4.24 -3.74
N ASP A 322 -0.55 4.69 -4.90
CA ASP A 322 -0.12 3.85 -6.03
C ASP A 322 1.37 3.93 -6.36
N GLY A 323 2.09 4.86 -5.70
CA GLY A 323 3.51 5.07 -5.94
C GLY A 323 3.80 5.96 -7.15
N ASP A 324 2.79 6.57 -7.75
CA ASP A 324 2.98 7.43 -8.89
C ASP A 324 3.83 8.66 -8.56
N THR A 325 4.64 9.08 -9.51
CA THR A 325 5.39 10.33 -9.41
C THR A 325 4.49 11.49 -9.81
N TYR A 326 4.64 12.61 -9.15
CA TYR A 326 3.87 13.79 -9.44
C TYR A 326 4.72 15.07 -9.38
N THR A 327 4.18 16.13 -9.97
CA THR A 327 4.71 17.48 -9.88
C THR A 327 3.65 18.39 -9.28
N ASP A 328 4.03 19.18 -8.29
CA ASP A 328 3.15 20.18 -7.70
C ASP A 328 2.91 21.32 -8.69
N LEU A 329 1.67 21.50 -9.15
CA LEU A 329 1.27 22.59 -10.05
C LEU A 329 0.77 23.78 -9.23
N ASN A 330 1.65 24.32 -8.40
CA ASN A 330 1.34 25.31 -7.37
C ASN A 330 1.45 26.77 -7.81
N THR A 331 1.88 27.01 -9.06
CA THR A 331 2.05 28.36 -9.59
C THR A 331 1.03 28.61 -10.67
N ALA A 332 0.24 29.68 -10.49
CA ALA A 332 -0.73 30.12 -11.50
C ALA A 332 -0.15 31.19 -12.42
N GLY A 333 -0.59 31.18 -13.66
CA GLY A 333 -0.20 32.17 -14.64
C GLY A 333 -1.23 32.29 -15.76
N THR A 334 -0.91 33.16 -16.70
CA THR A 334 -1.60 33.24 -17.99
C THR A 334 -0.64 32.86 -19.10
N TYR A 335 -1.18 32.38 -20.20
CA TYR A 335 -0.37 32.03 -21.35
C TYR A 335 -0.94 32.60 -22.66
N SER A 336 -0.07 32.73 -23.63
CA SER A 336 -0.42 32.94 -25.04
C SER A 336 0.44 32.04 -25.91
N GLN A 337 -0.17 31.35 -26.85
CA GLN A 337 0.51 30.55 -27.87
C GLN A 337 0.32 31.15 -29.24
N SER A 338 1.42 31.31 -29.97
CA SER A 338 1.45 31.71 -31.36
C SER A 338 2.38 30.78 -32.14
N GLY A 339 1.82 30.01 -33.05
CA GLY A 339 2.54 28.90 -33.66
C GLY A 339 2.89 27.83 -32.62
N THR A 340 4.14 27.42 -32.57
CA THR A 340 4.64 26.45 -31.55
C THR A 340 5.20 27.14 -30.29
N THR A 341 5.32 28.47 -30.28
CA THR A 341 5.86 29.21 -29.14
C THR A 341 4.75 29.52 -28.16
N VAL A 342 4.89 29.01 -26.93
CA VAL A 342 4.05 29.36 -25.79
C VAL A 342 4.81 30.32 -24.90
N THR A 343 4.18 31.45 -24.60
CA THR A 343 4.68 32.45 -23.64
C THR A 343 3.80 32.40 -22.39
N VAL A 344 4.41 32.16 -21.24
CA VAL A 344 3.73 32.15 -19.94
C VAL A 344 4.14 33.38 -19.14
N THR A 345 3.15 34.01 -18.52
CA THR A 345 3.32 35.17 -17.64
C THR A 345 2.83 34.83 -16.25
N SER A 346 3.72 34.91 -15.28
CA SER A 346 3.45 34.69 -13.84
C SER A 346 4.44 35.51 -13.03
N ALA A 347 3.95 36.32 -12.10
CA ALA A 347 4.78 37.23 -11.32
C ALA A 347 5.77 36.48 -10.41
N ASN A 348 7.04 36.80 -10.51
CA ASN A 348 8.11 36.23 -9.68
C ASN A 348 8.13 34.71 -9.67
N HIS A 349 8.01 34.07 -10.83
CA HIS A 349 7.85 32.62 -10.98
C HIS A 349 9.03 31.77 -10.44
N GLY A 350 10.19 32.34 -10.17
CA GLY A 350 11.34 31.66 -9.53
C GLY A 350 12.03 30.57 -10.37
N LEU A 351 11.65 30.41 -11.64
CA LEU A 351 12.22 29.39 -12.52
C LEU A 351 13.50 29.89 -13.21
N SER A 352 14.32 28.94 -13.68
CA SER A 352 15.53 29.17 -14.45
C SER A 352 15.42 28.58 -15.86
N SER A 353 16.14 29.15 -16.82
CA SER A 353 16.22 28.55 -18.16
C SER A 353 16.79 27.14 -18.09
N SER A 354 16.25 26.23 -18.88
CA SER A 354 16.49 24.79 -18.89
C SER A 354 15.80 24.01 -17.75
N ASP A 355 15.00 24.65 -16.90
CA ASP A 355 14.13 23.90 -16.00
C ASP A 355 13.11 23.07 -16.80
N SER A 356 12.81 21.86 -16.32
CA SER A 356 11.69 21.05 -16.79
C SER A 356 10.47 21.44 -15.96
N VAL A 357 9.40 21.85 -16.63
CA VAL A 357 8.18 22.38 -16.00
C VAL A 357 6.97 21.65 -16.55
N GLN A 358 6.11 21.19 -15.68
CA GLN A 358 4.82 20.59 -16.03
C GLN A 358 3.74 21.68 -16.06
N PHE A 359 2.84 21.59 -17.05
CA PHE A 359 1.78 22.55 -17.28
C PHE A 359 0.41 21.86 -17.35
N ASP A 360 -0.58 22.50 -16.74
CA ASP A 360 -2.02 22.22 -16.87
C ASP A 360 -2.70 23.51 -17.35
N PHE A 361 -3.18 23.51 -18.60
CA PHE A 361 -3.85 24.65 -19.19
C PHE A 361 -5.33 24.66 -18.83
N THR A 362 -5.67 25.38 -17.78
CA THR A 362 -7.02 25.41 -17.18
C THR A 362 -8.05 26.15 -18.02
N SER A 363 -7.62 26.86 -19.08
CA SER A 363 -8.51 27.45 -20.11
C SER A 363 -7.76 27.65 -21.42
N GLY A 364 -8.48 27.80 -22.52
CA GLY A 364 -7.92 27.82 -23.87
C GLY A 364 -7.75 26.40 -24.44
N ASN A 365 -6.92 26.25 -25.47
CA ASN A 365 -6.78 24.99 -26.23
C ASN A 365 -5.33 24.47 -26.26
N ALA A 366 -4.41 25.03 -25.46
CA ALA A 366 -3.06 24.50 -25.36
C ALA A 366 -3.08 23.10 -24.71
N VAL A 367 -2.10 22.29 -25.05
CA VAL A 367 -2.03 20.89 -24.61
C VAL A 367 -1.12 20.78 -23.40
N ASP A 368 -1.63 20.14 -22.36
CA ASP A 368 -0.90 19.86 -21.13
C ASP A 368 0.35 19.01 -21.40
N GLY A 369 1.34 19.14 -20.54
CA GLY A 369 2.55 18.37 -20.67
C GLY A 369 3.73 18.96 -19.92
N THR A 370 4.86 18.29 -20.03
CA THR A 370 6.14 18.71 -19.45
C THR A 370 7.04 19.24 -20.55
N PHE A 371 7.54 20.47 -20.35
CA PHE A 371 8.38 21.15 -21.33
C PHE A 371 9.62 21.77 -20.67
N THR A 372 10.71 21.83 -21.41
CA THR A 372 11.90 22.60 -21.04
C THR A 372 11.67 24.05 -21.38
N ILE A 373 11.87 24.95 -20.42
CA ILE A 373 11.57 26.35 -20.55
C ILE A 373 12.81 27.21 -20.82
N THR A 374 12.58 28.39 -21.37
CA THR A 374 13.56 29.48 -21.49
C THR A 374 13.01 30.71 -20.79
N VAL A 375 13.67 31.16 -19.72
CA VAL A 375 13.26 32.33 -18.96
C VAL A 375 13.66 33.60 -19.70
N THR A 376 12.68 34.48 -19.92
CA THR A 376 12.85 35.77 -20.57
C THR A 376 13.13 36.87 -19.53
N ASN A 377 12.41 36.86 -18.42
CA ASN A 377 12.59 37.74 -17.26
C ASN A 377 11.95 37.15 -16.01
N ALA A 378 11.98 37.84 -14.88
CA ALA A 378 11.42 37.34 -13.60
C ALA A 378 9.93 36.99 -13.63
N ASN A 379 9.19 37.47 -14.61
CA ASN A 379 7.74 37.31 -14.73
C ASN A 379 7.29 36.55 -15.98
N THR A 380 8.22 36.22 -16.90
CA THR A 380 7.87 35.66 -18.22
C THR A 380 8.90 34.64 -18.66
N PHE A 381 8.42 33.53 -19.18
CA PHE A 381 9.24 32.50 -19.80
C PHE A 381 8.51 31.91 -21.02
N THR A 382 9.24 31.20 -21.87
CA THR A 382 8.73 30.57 -23.08
C THR A 382 9.13 29.11 -23.18
N PHE A 383 8.37 28.33 -23.94
CA PHE A 383 8.75 27.00 -24.38
C PHE A 383 8.15 26.67 -25.76
N THR A 384 8.59 25.57 -26.36
CA THR A 384 8.10 25.10 -27.65
C THR A 384 7.12 23.96 -27.45
N ALA A 385 5.85 24.16 -27.83
CA ALA A 385 4.82 23.16 -27.81
C ALA A 385 4.96 22.19 -29.01
N SER A 386 4.44 20.98 -28.89
CA SER A 386 4.44 19.97 -29.94
C SER A 386 3.54 20.31 -31.13
N GLY A 387 2.53 21.17 -30.94
CA GLY A 387 1.55 21.58 -31.92
C GLY A 387 1.50 23.09 -32.16
N SER A 388 1.21 23.52 -33.38
CA SER A 388 1.04 24.92 -33.72
C SER A 388 -0.40 25.37 -33.48
N LEU A 389 -0.58 26.33 -32.56
CA LEU A 389 -1.89 26.89 -32.19
C LEU A 389 -1.82 28.43 -32.09
N THR A 390 -2.99 29.06 -32.17
CA THR A 390 -3.17 30.45 -31.73
C THR A 390 -4.25 30.45 -30.65
N THR A 391 -3.82 30.52 -29.40
CA THR A 391 -4.72 30.41 -28.25
C THR A 391 -4.12 31.14 -27.03
N SER A 392 -4.95 31.44 -26.05
CA SER A 392 -4.53 32.03 -24.80
C SER A 392 -5.48 31.61 -23.67
N GLY A 393 -5.03 31.70 -22.43
CA GLY A 393 -5.83 31.35 -21.28
C GLY A 393 -5.05 31.35 -19.98
N ASN A 394 -5.59 30.64 -18.99
CA ASN A 394 -4.96 30.43 -17.69
C ASN A 394 -4.21 29.11 -17.70
N VAL A 395 -3.17 29.04 -16.89
CA VAL A 395 -2.32 27.87 -16.73
C VAL A 395 -1.89 27.72 -15.28
N ALA A 396 -1.90 26.48 -14.79
CA ALA A 396 -1.20 26.08 -13.58
C ALA A 396 0.09 25.35 -13.98
N PHE A 397 1.18 25.59 -13.27
CA PHE A 397 2.45 24.96 -13.59
C PHE A 397 3.32 24.77 -12.35
N GLY A 398 4.28 23.86 -12.47
CA GLY A 398 5.28 23.62 -11.44
C GLY A 398 6.56 23.03 -12.01
N LYS A 399 7.69 23.33 -11.37
CA LYS A 399 8.96 22.69 -11.70
C LYS A 399 8.89 21.23 -11.35
N VAL A 400 9.27 20.36 -12.29
CA VAL A 400 9.31 18.92 -12.05
C VAL A 400 10.23 18.60 -10.89
N ASN A 401 9.69 18.07 -9.81
CA ASN A 401 10.40 17.74 -8.58
C ASN A 401 10.48 16.23 -8.33
N ASN A 402 9.84 15.41 -9.17
CA ASN A 402 9.78 13.95 -9.06
C ASN A 402 9.38 13.46 -7.65
N SER A 403 8.48 14.18 -6.98
CA SER A 403 7.86 13.68 -5.76
C SER A 403 7.10 12.41 -6.06
N THR A 404 7.22 11.42 -5.18
CA THR A 404 6.56 10.11 -5.33
C THR A 404 5.52 9.94 -4.25
N LEU A 405 4.32 9.53 -4.62
CA LEU A 405 3.29 9.12 -3.66
C LEU A 405 3.75 7.84 -2.96
N PRO A 406 3.34 7.62 -1.71
CA PRO A 406 3.48 6.30 -1.11
C PRO A 406 2.70 5.27 -1.92
N LYS A 407 3.08 4.00 -1.77
CA LYS A 407 2.45 2.87 -2.44
C LYS A 407 1.96 1.88 -1.41
N TRP A 408 0.74 1.35 -1.57
CA TRP A 408 0.33 0.19 -0.79
C TRP A 408 1.26 -0.97 -1.09
N GLY A 409 1.76 -1.60 -0.03
CA GLY A 409 2.70 -2.70 -0.12
C GLY A 409 2.13 -3.87 -0.93
N GLU A 410 3.01 -4.52 -1.68
CA GLU A 410 2.70 -5.68 -2.50
C GLU A 410 3.08 -6.96 -1.75
N ARG A 411 2.45 -8.09 -2.11
CA ARG A 411 2.92 -9.41 -1.68
C ARG A 411 4.19 -9.73 -2.46
N THR A 412 5.32 -9.58 -1.82
CA THR A 412 6.64 -9.83 -2.42
C THR A 412 7.15 -11.23 -2.17
N VAL A 413 6.57 -11.95 -1.20
CA VAL A 413 7.00 -13.29 -0.77
C VAL A 413 5.82 -14.20 -0.47
N GLY A 414 6.03 -15.52 -0.58
CA GLY A 414 5.07 -16.54 -0.22
C GLY A 414 3.90 -16.69 -1.19
N ASP A 415 2.88 -17.39 -0.75
CA ASP A 415 1.67 -17.72 -1.50
C ASP A 415 0.39 -17.29 -0.75
N LEU A 416 -0.77 -17.77 -1.22
CA LEU A 416 -2.07 -17.47 -0.59
C LEU A 416 -2.27 -18.14 0.79
N VAL A 417 -1.41 -19.07 1.19
CA VAL A 417 -1.45 -19.78 2.48
C VAL A 417 -0.44 -19.18 3.46
N SER A 418 0.80 -19.02 3.04
CA SER A 418 1.90 -18.56 3.89
C SER A 418 1.91 -17.03 4.08
N ASN A 419 1.40 -16.28 3.10
CA ASN A 419 1.22 -14.83 3.15
C ASN A 419 -0.14 -14.45 2.53
N PRO A 420 -1.26 -14.76 3.20
CA PRO A 420 -2.61 -14.62 2.64
C PRO A 420 -2.99 -13.17 2.38
N ASN A 421 -4.05 -12.97 1.61
CA ASN A 421 -4.69 -11.66 1.50
C ASN A 421 -5.16 -11.19 2.88
N PRO A 422 -4.97 -9.91 3.23
CA PRO A 422 -5.54 -9.33 4.45
C PRO A 422 -7.06 -9.57 4.51
N SER A 423 -7.59 -9.85 5.70
CA SER A 423 -9.00 -10.22 5.90
C SER A 423 -10.01 -9.16 5.47
N PHE A 424 -9.57 -7.94 5.18
CA PHE A 424 -10.43 -6.91 4.61
C PHE A 424 -10.65 -7.08 3.09
N MET A 425 -9.89 -7.92 2.39
CA MET A 425 -10.08 -8.14 0.95
C MET A 425 -11.45 -8.75 0.65
N GLY A 426 -12.13 -8.18 -0.37
CA GLY A 426 -13.51 -8.55 -0.70
C GLY A 426 -14.56 -8.01 0.26
N LYS A 427 -14.17 -7.19 1.24
CA LYS A 427 -15.03 -6.61 2.26
C LYS A 427 -14.96 -5.09 2.26
N LYS A 428 -15.81 -4.47 3.07
CA LYS A 428 -15.79 -3.02 3.32
C LYS A 428 -14.99 -2.72 4.57
N ILE A 429 -14.17 -1.69 4.53
CA ILE A 429 -13.45 -1.21 5.71
C ILE A 429 -14.42 -0.33 6.53
N ASN A 430 -14.71 -0.72 7.76
CA ASN A 430 -15.64 -0.04 8.65
C ASN A 430 -15.01 1.18 9.35
N ASN A 431 -13.72 1.12 9.67
CA ASN A 431 -12.98 2.17 10.34
C ASN A 431 -11.49 2.08 10.06
N ILE A 432 -10.79 3.19 10.26
CA ILE A 432 -9.34 3.31 10.18
C ILE A 432 -8.84 4.04 11.42
N PHE A 433 -7.72 3.59 11.98
CA PHE A 433 -7.15 4.12 13.21
C PHE A 433 -5.63 3.95 13.24
N PHE A 434 -4.98 4.57 14.21
CA PHE A 434 -3.54 4.43 14.41
C PHE A 434 -3.26 3.93 15.83
N TYR A 435 -2.46 2.88 15.96
CA TYR A 435 -2.15 2.28 17.25
C TYR A 435 -0.75 1.64 17.26
N ARG A 436 0.08 2.00 18.23
CA ARG A 436 1.43 1.44 18.44
C ARG A 436 2.29 1.40 17.16
N SER A 437 2.43 2.55 16.51
CA SER A 437 3.17 2.73 15.26
C SER A 437 2.69 1.84 14.10
N ARG A 438 1.44 1.45 14.09
CA ARG A 438 0.77 0.70 13.02
C ARG A 438 -0.49 1.43 12.57
N LEU A 439 -0.72 1.46 11.28
CA LEU A 439 -2.04 1.81 10.74
C LEU A 439 -2.94 0.59 10.92
N GLY A 440 -4.16 0.79 11.38
CA GLY A 440 -5.12 -0.27 11.60
C GLY A 440 -6.43 -0.02 10.87
N VAL A 441 -7.05 -1.09 10.43
CA VAL A 441 -8.40 -1.08 9.84
C VAL A 441 -9.30 -2.10 10.52
N LEU A 442 -10.59 -1.83 10.53
CA LEU A 442 -11.63 -2.76 10.98
C LEU A 442 -12.44 -3.21 9.76
N ALA A 443 -12.60 -4.53 9.59
CA ALA A 443 -13.45 -5.11 8.56
C ALA A 443 -14.20 -6.32 9.14
N ASP A 444 -15.53 -6.29 9.11
CA ASP A 444 -16.38 -7.25 9.81
C ASP A 444 -15.96 -7.43 11.27
N ASP A 445 -15.52 -8.61 11.69
CA ASP A 445 -15.02 -8.95 13.02
C ASP A 445 -13.48 -8.91 13.13
N ASN A 446 -12.78 -8.52 12.07
CA ASN A 446 -11.32 -8.50 12.04
C ASN A 446 -10.74 -7.13 12.41
N VAL A 447 -9.61 -7.20 13.10
CA VAL A 447 -8.67 -6.09 13.33
C VAL A 447 -7.40 -6.40 12.56
N ILE A 448 -7.10 -5.56 11.57
CA ILE A 448 -5.94 -5.74 10.70
C ILE A 448 -5.01 -4.54 10.91
N LEU A 449 -3.75 -4.82 11.26
CA LEU A 449 -2.71 -3.81 11.52
C LEU A 449 -1.55 -4.01 10.55
N THR A 450 -1.00 -2.92 10.03
CA THR A 450 0.18 -2.94 9.16
C THR A 450 1.45 -3.41 9.88
N THR A 451 2.52 -3.62 9.14
CA THR A 451 3.88 -3.76 9.67
C THR A 451 4.24 -2.55 10.55
N VAL A 452 5.05 -2.75 11.56
CA VAL A 452 5.46 -1.68 12.50
C VAL A 452 6.20 -0.58 11.74
N SER A 453 5.74 0.66 11.87
CA SER A 453 6.28 1.85 11.21
C SER A 453 6.19 1.88 9.67
N GLU A 454 5.61 0.84 9.06
CA GLU A 454 5.33 0.75 7.63
C GLU A 454 3.82 0.85 7.38
N PHE A 455 3.30 2.06 7.33
CA PHE A 455 1.83 2.32 7.35
C PHE A 455 1.09 1.84 6.11
N PHE A 456 1.81 1.48 5.07
CA PHE A 456 1.24 1.02 3.80
C PHE A 456 1.41 -0.49 3.57
N GLN A 457 2.09 -1.23 4.48
CA GLN A 457 2.42 -2.63 4.30
C GLN A 457 1.51 -3.55 5.12
N PHE A 458 0.69 -4.35 4.43
CA PHE A 458 -0.20 -5.36 5.02
C PHE A 458 0.24 -6.81 4.73
N PHE A 459 1.30 -7.01 3.95
CA PHE A 459 1.87 -8.32 3.69
C PHE A 459 3.16 -8.52 4.48
N ARG A 460 3.51 -9.77 4.71
CA ARG A 460 4.78 -10.13 5.36
C ARG A 460 5.94 -9.94 4.38
N GLU A 461 7.11 -9.63 4.93
CA GLU A 461 8.36 -9.46 4.16
C GLU A 461 9.14 -10.76 4.00
N THR A 462 8.87 -11.76 4.84
CA THR A 462 9.41 -13.12 4.75
C THR A 462 8.38 -14.13 5.27
N VAL A 463 8.31 -15.31 4.67
CA VAL A 463 7.49 -16.42 5.16
C VAL A 463 8.30 -17.46 5.91
N LEU A 464 9.63 -17.40 5.84
CA LEU A 464 10.52 -18.34 6.53
C LEU A 464 10.43 -18.26 8.05
N THR A 465 10.12 -17.08 8.58
CA THR A 465 9.94 -16.86 10.02
C THR A 465 8.87 -15.80 10.28
N VAL A 466 8.13 -15.92 11.39
CA VAL A 466 7.23 -14.85 11.86
C VAL A 466 8.04 -13.87 12.68
N VAL A 467 8.15 -12.63 12.19
CA VAL A 467 8.87 -11.52 12.86
C VAL A 467 7.88 -10.70 13.71
N ASP A 468 8.39 -10.08 14.77
CA ASP A 468 7.57 -9.28 15.68
C ASP A 468 6.97 -8.02 15.02
N SER A 469 7.60 -7.53 13.96
CA SER A 469 7.13 -6.40 13.15
C SER A 469 6.06 -6.75 12.14
N ASP A 470 5.85 -8.02 11.80
CA ASP A 470 4.89 -8.47 10.80
C ASP A 470 3.48 -7.89 11.02
N PRO A 471 2.67 -7.77 9.96
CA PRO A 471 1.26 -7.39 10.06
C PRO A 471 0.50 -8.30 11.02
N ILE A 472 -0.53 -7.75 11.65
CA ILE A 472 -1.42 -8.49 12.55
C ILE A 472 -2.80 -8.54 11.93
N ASP A 473 -3.37 -9.73 11.80
CA ASP A 473 -4.75 -9.94 11.33
C ASP A 473 -5.42 -10.94 12.27
N VAL A 474 -6.33 -10.44 13.11
CA VAL A 474 -6.98 -11.21 14.15
C VAL A 474 -8.48 -10.93 14.19
N ALA A 475 -9.27 -11.98 14.37
CA ALA A 475 -10.72 -11.91 14.45
C ALA A 475 -11.20 -11.87 15.92
N ALA A 476 -12.24 -11.07 16.18
CA ALA A 476 -12.98 -11.10 17.43
C ALA A 476 -13.94 -12.30 17.41
N SER A 477 -13.70 -13.29 18.27
CA SER A 477 -14.56 -14.47 18.38
C SER A 477 -15.58 -14.32 19.50
N HIS A 478 -16.87 -14.34 19.13
CA HIS A 478 -17.98 -14.32 20.08
C HIS A 478 -19.19 -15.11 19.54
N THR A 479 -20.10 -15.51 20.43
CA THR A 479 -21.34 -16.21 20.06
C THR A 479 -22.37 -15.30 19.36
N LYS A 480 -22.23 -13.97 19.53
CA LYS A 480 -23.04 -12.95 18.86
C LYS A 480 -22.29 -12.43 17.65
N VAL A 481 -22.99 -11.97 16.63
CA VAL A 481 -22.38 -11.27 15.48
C VAL A 481 -21.70 -9.99 15.99
N SER A 482 -20.42 -9.85 15.72
CA SER A 482 -19.58 -8.81 16.29
C SER A 482 -18.90 -7.99 15.19
N ILE A 483 -19.70 -7.25 14.40
CA ILE A 483 -19.15 -6.33 13.40
C ILE A 483 -18.50 -5.17 14.13
N LEU A 484 -17.19 -5.04 14.00
CA LEU A 484 -16.39 -3.99 14.62
C LEU A 484 -16.60 -2.66 13.89
N LYS A 485 -16.99 -1.62 14.63
CA LYS A 485 -17.32 -0.29 14.08
C LYS A 485 -16.33 0.79 14.49
N HIS A 486 -15.85 0.75 15.73
CA HIS A 486 -14.95 1.77 16.26
C HIS A 486 -13.79 1.14 17.01
N ALA A 487 -12.62 1.77 16.90
CA ALA A 487 -11.42 1.44 17.65
C ALA A 487 -10.93 2.69 18.37
N ILE A 488 -10.74 2.59 19.68
CA ILE A 488 -10.23 3.70 20.50
C ILE A 488 -8.90 3.28 21.11
N PRO A 489 -7.78 3.86 20.63
CA PRO A 489 -6.47 3.61 21.19
C PRO A 489 -6.36 4.13 22.63
N MET A 490 -5.88 3.29 23.52
CA MET A 490 -5.45 3.64 24.88
C MET A 490 -3.97 3.26 25.04
N ALA A 491 -3.34 3.70 26.12
CA ALA A 491 -1.90 3.52 26.31
C ALA A 491 -1.42 2.07 26.12
N GLU A 492 -2.13 1.09 26.67
CA GLU A 492 -1.74 -0.33 26.64
C GLU A 492 -2.72 -1.23 25.89
N GLN A 493 -3.88 -0.72 25.53
CA GLN A 493 -4.99 -1.49 25.00
C GLN A 493 -5.67 -0.74 23.86
N LEU A 494 -6.26 -1.49 22.93
CA LEU A 494 -7.16 -0.96 21.91
C LEU A 494 -8.58 -1.43 22.23
N ILE A 495 -9.46 -0.49 22.58
CA ILE A 495 -10.87 -0.81 22.81
C ILE A 495 -11.59 -0.85 21.47
N LEU A 496 -12.32 -1.93 21.26
CA LEU A 496 -13.07 -2.21 20.04
C LEU A 496 -14.57 -2.23 20.35
N PHE A 497 -15.33 -1.51 19.57
CA PHE A 497 -16.78 -1.42 19.72
C PHE A 497 -17.49 -2.13 18.58
N SER A 498 -18.40 -3.02 18.94
CA SER A 498 -19.39 -3.60 18.03
C SER A 498 -20.81 -3.27 18.52
N ASP A 499 -21.83 -3.70 17.79
CA ASP A 499 -23.22 -3.42 18.15
C ASP A 499 -23.60 -3.96 19.54
N GLN A 500 -23.16 -5.15 19.89
CA GLN A 500 -23.67 -5.87 21.07
C GLN A 500 -22.58 -6.27 22.07
N THR A 501 -21.30 -6.21 21.69
CA THR A 501 -20.20 -6.68 22.51
C THR A 501 -18.99 -5.75 22.33
N GLN A 502 -18.35 -5.40 23.41
CA GLN A 502 -17.14 -4.61 23.38
C GLN A 502 -15.94 -5.51 23.66
N PHE A 503 -14.86 -5.29 22.92
CA PHE A 503 -13.65 -6.09 23.02
C PHE A 503 -12.46 -5.22 23.35
N VAL A 504 -11.40 -5.87 23.78
CA VAL A 504 -10.09 -5.25 23.97
C VAL A 504 -9.05 -6.07 23.21
N LEU A 505 -8.35 -5.44 22.29
CA LEU A 505 -7.11 -6.00 21.75
C LEU A 505 -5.98 -5.66 22.71
N THR A 506 -5.33 -6.68 23.20
CA THR A 506 -4.21 -6.58 24.13
C THR A 506 -3.09 -7.53 23.71
N SER A 507 -1.93 -7.39 24.31
CA SER A 507 -0.83 -8.34 24.16
C SER A 507 -0.86 -9.35 25.31
N SER A 508 -0.69 -10.62 25.02
CA SER A 508 -0.48 -11.66 26.02
C SER A 508 0.88 -11.53 26.74
N SER A 509 1.80 -10.71 26.20
CA SER A 509 3.07 -10.34 26.80
C SER A 509 3.04 -8.89 27.29
N VAL A 510 3.66 -8.60 28.40
CA VAL A 510 3.58 -7.31 29.12
C VAL A 510 4.13 -6.12 28.30
N LEU A 511 4.88 -6.32 27.21
CA LEU A 511 5.65 -5.25 26.60
C LEU A 511 5.38 -4.99 25.11
N THR A 512 5.02 -5.99 24.28
CA THR A 512 4.99 -5.78 22.83
C THR A 512 3.79 -6.46 22.17
N LEU A 513 3.07 -5.72 21.33
CA LEU A 513 2.02 -6.27 20.47
C LEU A 513 2.66 -6.82 19.18
N THR A 514 2.65 -8.14 19.04
CA THR A 514 3.21 -8.87 17.90
C THR A 514 2.16 -9.81 17.31
N PRO A 515 2.35 -10.35 16.11
CA PRO A 515 1.42 -11.35 15.55
C PRO A 515 1.19 -12.56 16.48
N LYS A 516 2.22 -12.95 17.23
CA LYS A 516 2.15 -14.10 18.18
C LYS A 516 1.48 -13.76 19.51
N THR A 517 1.47 -12.49 19.92
CA THR A 517 0.99 -12.07 21.24
C THR A 517 -0.35 -11.32 21.19
N ALA A 518 -0.80 -10.93 20.01
CA ALA A 518 -2.07 -10.24 19.82
C ALA A 518 -3.24 -11.14 20.24
N ASN A 519 -4.08 -10.62 21.12
CA ASN A 519 -5.24 -11.34 21.63
C ASN A 519 -6.42 -10.41 21.81
N ILE A 520 -7.59 -10.81 21.32
CA ILE A 520 -8.84 -10.07 21.50
C ILE A 520 -9.67 -10.79 22.57
N VAL A 521 -10.04 -10.04 23.60
CA VAL A 521 -10.86 -10.53 24.71
C VAL A 521 -12.13 -9.70 24.84
N VAL A 522 -13.21 -10.33 25.28
CA VAL A 522 -14.47 -9.65 25.57
C VAL A 522 -14.27 -8.76 26.81
N ALA A 523 -14.63 -7.48 26.69
CA ALA A 523 -14.61 -6.53 27.80
C ALA A 523 -16.00 -6.40 28.45
N THR A 524 -17.03 -6.17 27.64
CA THR A 524 -18.41 -6.03 28.09
C THR A 524 -19.40 -6.51 27.02
N GLU A 525 -20.62 -6.84 27.43
CA GLU A 525 -21.72 -7.20 26.54
C GLU A 525 -22.80 -6.11 26.48
N PHE A 526 -22.41 -4.85 26.55
CA PHE A 526 -23.34 -3.72 26.39
C PHE A 526 -23.43 -3.29 24.93
N GLU A 527 -24.61 -2.82 24.53
CA GLU A 527 -24.81 -2.23 23.21
C GLU A 527 -24.07 -0.89 23.08
N SER A 528 -23.58 -0.58 21.89
CA SER A 528 -23.03 0.74 21.55
C SER A 528 -23.82 1.39 20.41
N SER A 529 -23.96 2.73 20.49
CA SER A 529 -24.60 3.51 19.44
C SER A 529 -23.65 3.73 18.26
N ASP A 530 -24.20 3.84 17.05
CA ASP A 530 -23.50 4.24 15.83
C ASP A 530 -23.29 5.77 15.72
N ALA A 531 -23.65 6.54 16.76
CA ALA A 531 -23.70 8.02 16.72
C ALA A 531 -22.31 8.67 16.65
#